data_2abe556cbbc43a85fb4a1e438c2cead7
#
_entry.id   2abe556cbbc43a85fb4a1e438c2cead7
#
_cell.length_a   1.000
_cell.length_b   1.000
_cell.length_c   1.000
_cell.angle_alpha   90.00
_cell.angle_beta   90.00
_cell.angle_gamma   90.00
#
_symmetry.space_group_name_H-M   'P 1'
#
loop_
_entity.id
_entity.type
_entity.pdbx_description
1 polymer ?
#
loop_
_entity_poly.entity_id
_entity_poly.type
_entity_poly.pdbx_seq_one_letter_code
_entity_poly.pdbx_strand_id
1 'polypeptide(L)'
;MLKQIFNYERMKIIMANVYDKIVGDAHVVCSSSLLKGTEVGHILSVKCHKDLDNGSIITRGAWVEAQVFDSADYAAGKKPYLVLTTPIGYNSDRKYYQEEKYFYNAAGEIARAYELYVDDIFEVSDDAITALATAPVVGNYVEIENGLYKEAAAAPKSGIALKIIEKVNYTNGVSYRLHVESLGM
;
A
#
# COMPACT_ATOMS: atom_id res chain seq x y z
N MET A 1 -24.41 42.23 0.40
CA MET A 1 -23.18 41.78 1.07
C MET A 1 -23.22 40.32 1.52
N LEU A 2 -24.24 39.87 2.27
CA LEU A 2 -24.35 38.48 2.73
C LEU A 2 -24.42 37.41 1.60
N LYS A 3 -25.10 37.68 0.48
CA LYS A 3 -25.17 36.72 -0.67
C LYS A 3 -23.84 36.50 -1.37
N GLN A 4 -22.94 37.49 -1.38
CA GLN A 4 -21.62 37.36 -2.00
C GLN A 4 -20.66 36.54 -1.11
N ILE A 5 -20.76 36.69 0.21
CA ILE A 5 -19.97 35.90 1.18
C ILE A 5 -20.39 34.43 1.10
N PHE A 6 -21.69 34.14 1.04
CA PHE A 6 -22.21 32.76 0.92
C PHE A 6 -21.79 32.06 -0.37
N ASN A 7 -21.72 32.79 -1.48
CA ASN A 7 -21.22 32.25 -2.74
C ASN A 7 -19.70 32.03 -2.73
N TYR A 8 -18.95 32.86 -2.04
CA TYR A 8 -17.50 32.72 -1.92
C TYR A 8 -17.11 31.51 -1.08
N GLU A 9 -17.76 31.28 0.06
CA GLU A 9 -17.53 30.09 0.90
C GLU A 9 -18.00 28.80 0.19
N ARG A 10 -19.11 28.83 -0.54
CA ARG A 10 -19.56 27.71 -1.36
C ARG A 10 -18.60 27.38 -2.50
N MET A 11 -18.03 28.40 -3.15
CA MET A 11 -16.99 28.20 -4.17
C MET A 11 -15.70 27.66 -3.57
N LYS A 12 -15.28 28.11 -2.38
CA LYS A 12 -14.14 27.56 -1.66
C LYS A 12 -14.32 26.07 -1.35
N ILE A 13 -15.48 25.68 -0.84
CA ILE A 13 -15.80 24.27 -0.55
C ILE A 13 -15.82 23.44 -1.84
N ILE A 14 -16.38 23.96 -2.93
CA ILE A 14 -16.40 23.27 -4.22
C ILE A 14 -14.98 23.17 -4.80
N MET A 15 -14.19 24.23 -4.70
CA MET A 15 -12.80 24.24 -5.17
C MET A 15 -11.89 23.34 -4.34
N ALA A 16 -12.05 23.30 -3.00
CA ALA A 16 -11.37 22.36 -2.14
C ALA A 16 -11.71 20.91 -2.55
N ASN A 17 -13.00 20.57 -2.65
CA ASN A 17 -13.44 19.24 -3.09
C ASN A 17 -12.99 18.85 -4.51
N VAL A 18 -12.85 19.81 -5.43
CA VAL A 18 -12.32 19.58 -6.78
C VAL A 18 -10.80 19.45 -6.75
N TYR A 19 -10.13 20.25 -5.92
CA TYR A 19 -8.68 20.19 -5.75
C TYR A 19 -8.25 18.88 -5.05
N ASP A 20 -8.96 18.47 -4.01
CA ASP A 20 -8.76 17.19 -3.34
C ASP A 20 -9.03 16.00 -4.28
N LYS A 21 -9.98 16.12 -5.20
CA LYS A 21 -10.22 15.12 -6.26
C LYS A 21 -9.18 15.16 -7.39
N ILE A 22 -8.55 16.30 -7.65
CA ILE A 22 -7.54 16.47 -8.70
C ILE A 22 -6.14 16.16 -8.18
N VAL A 23 -5.83 16.55 -6.93
CA VAL A 23 -4.52 16.35 -6.32
C VAL A 23 -4.47 15.03 -5.54
N GLY A 24 -5.65 14.47 -5.15
CA GLY A 24 -5.75 13.24 -4.37
C GLY A 24 -4.89 13.26 -3.10
N ASP A 25 -5.23 12.47 -2.14
CA ASP A 25 -4.30 12.18 -1.05
C ASP A 25 -3.12 11.40 -1.64
N ALA A 26 -1.91 11.68 -1.18
CA ALA A 26 -0.75 10.91 -1.57
C ALA A 26 -0.95 9.45 -1.09
N HIS A 27 -0.77 8.52 -2.01
CA HIS A 27 -0.86 7.09 -1.74
C HIS A 27 0.52 6.50 -1.53
N VAL A 28 0.56 5.36 -0.87
CA VAL A 28 1.80 4.64 -0.61
C VAL A 28 2.45 4.20 -1.91
N VAL A 29 3.73 4.52 -2.05
CA VAL A 29 4.59 3.99 -3.12
C VAL A 29 5.27 2.74 -2.62
N CYS A 30 5.20 1.68 -3.42
CA CYS A 30 5.87 0.42 -3.13
C CYS A 30 6.65 -0.07 -4.34
N SER A 31 7.88 -0.53 -4.10
CA SER A 31 8.68 -1.18 -5.12
C SER A 31 9.23 -2.52 -4.64
N SER A 32 9.36 -3.47 -5.57
CA SER A 32 10.00 -4.74 -5.30
C SER A 32 11.53 -4.59 -5.35
N SER A 33 12.22 -5.06 -4.31
CA SER A 33 13.69 -5.19 -4.34
C SER A 33 14.10 -6.63 -4.60
N LEU A 34 13.53 -7.58 -3.86
CA LEU A 34 13.75 -9.01 -4.01
C LEU A 34 12.49 -9.75 -3.58
N LEU A 35 11.67 -10.18 -4.52
CA LEU A 35 10.47 -10.95 -4.28
C LEU A 35 10.58 -12.33 -4.94
N LYS A 36 10.70 -13.38 -4.15
CA LYS A 36 10.76 -14.79 -4.64
C LYS A 36 9.52 -15.19 -5.42
N GLY A 37 8.37 -14.61 -5.08
CA GLY A 37 7.11 -14.83 -5.80
C GLY A 37 7.20 -14.50 -7.30
N THR A 38 8.08 -13.60 -7.71
CA THR A 38 8.31 -13.27 -9.13
C THR A 38 9.04 -14.39 -9.86
N GLU A 39 9.96 -15.07 -9.21
CA GLU A 39 10.76 -16.16 -9.80
C GLU A 39 9.94 -17.45 -9.95
N VAL A 40 9.09 -17.75 -8.99
CA VAL A 40 8.29 -18.98 -8.98
C VAL A 40 6.88 -18.81 -9.58
N GLY A 41 6.55 -17.61 -10.10
CA GLY A 41 5.28 -17.33 -10.76
C GLY A 41 4.07 -17.25 -9.80
N HIS A 42 4.29 -17.00 -8.52
CA HIS A 42 3.23 -16.86 -7.52
C HIS A 42 2.72 -15.42 -7.45
N ILE A 43 2.25 -14.94 -8.60
CA ILE A 43 1.60 -13.65 -8.75
C ILE A 43 0.13 -13.91 -9.04
N LEU A 44 -0.75 -13.38 -8.21
CA LEU A 44 -2.19 -13.58 -8.30
C LEU A 44 -2.88 -12.32 -8.79
N SER A 45 -4.03 -12.51 -9.46
CA SER A 45 -5.02 -11.46 -9.65
C SER A 45 -6.02 -11.51 -8.49
N VAL A 46 -6.20 -10.40 -7.79
CA VAL A 46 -7.12 -10.31 -6.67
C VAL A 46 -8.12 -9.18 -6.88
N LYS A 47 -9.38 -9.42 -6.54
CA LYS A 47 -10.40 -8.38 -6.52
C LYS A 47 -10.30 -7.64 -5.19
N CYS A 48 -10.09 -6.32 -5.26
CA CYS A 48 -9.92 -5.49 -4.07
C CYS A 48 -11.22 -5.42 -3.26
N HIS A 49 -11.19 -5.81 -1.99
CA HIS A 49 -12.35 -5.74 -1.09
C HIS A 49 -12.62 -4.32 -0.59
N LYS A 50 -11.63 -3.45 -0.65
CA LYS A 50 -11.65 -2.01 -0.34
C LYS A 50 -10.60 -1.31 -1.21
N ASP A 51 -10.50 0.01 -1.12
CA ASP A 51 -9.38 0.74 -1.71
C ASP A 51 -8.07 0.27 -1.06
N LEU A 52 -7.10 -0.13 -1.88
CA LEU A 52 -5.82 -0.70 -1.45
C LEU A 52 -4.67 0.04 -2.10
N ASP A 53 -3.76 0.55 -1.29
CA ASP A 53 -2.50 1.10 -1.78
C ASP A 53 -1.55 -0.01 -2.24
N ASN A 54 -0.64 0.31 -3.15
CA ASN A 54 0.51 -0.52 -3.38
C ASN A 54 1.33 -0.65 -2.09
N GLY A 55 1.83 -1.84 -1.79
CA GLY A 55 2.45 -2.11 -0.49
C GLY A 55 1.49 -2.66 0.55
N SER A 56 0.17 -2.66 0.32
CA SER A 56 -0.77 -3.28 1.25
C SER A 56 -0.54 -4.77 1.37
N ILE A 57 -0.58 -5.28 2.60
CA ILE A 57 -0.55 -6.73 2.89
C ILE A 57 -1.98 -7.23 3.06
N ILE A 58 -2.34 -8.24 2.29
CA ILE A 58 -3.66 -8.85 2.25
C ILE A 58 -3.61 -10.36 2.45
N THR A 59 -4.77 -10.95 2.67
CA THR A 59 -5.01 -12.39 2.60
C THR A 59 -5.82 -12.72 1.35
N ARG A 60 -5.45 -13.79 0.64
CA ARG A 60 -6.22 -14.31 -0.47
C ARG A 60 -7.52 -14.96 0.02
N GLY A 61 -8.63 -14.56 -0.57
CA GLY A 61 -9.94 -15.16 -0.35
C GLY A 61 -10.26 -16.31 -1.30
N ALA A 62 -11.55 -16.50 -1.58
CA ALA A 62 -12.06 -17.54 -2.47
C ALA A 62 -11.75 -17.23 -3.94
N TRP A 63 -11.77 -18.25 -4.77
CA TRP A 63 -11.78 -18.11 -6.23
C TRP A 63 -13.11 -17.46 -6.67
N VAL A 64 -13.01 -16.40 -7.47
CA VAL A 64 -14.19 -15.71 -8.02
C VAL A 64 -14.44 -16.16 -9.44
N GLU A 65 -13.53 -15.83 -10.37
CA GLU A 65 -13.62 -16.19 -11.79
C GLU A 65 -12.26 -15.99 -12.49
N ALA A 66 -12.08 -16.62 -13.65
CA ALA A 66 -10.97 -16.33 -14.59
C ALA A 66 -9.60 -16.09 -13.93
N GLN A 67 -9.23 -16.90 -12.96
CA GLN A 67 -7.99 -16.79 -12.18
C GLN A 67 -7.93 -15.57 -11.25
N VAL A 68 -9.06 -14.99 -10.90
CA VAL A 68 -9.20 -13.93 -9.92
C VAL A 68 -9.67 -14.50 -8.59
N PHE A 69 -9.04 -14.08 -7.51
CA PHE A 69 -9.41 -14.39 -6.14
C PHE A 69 -10.00 -13.17 -5.44
N ASP A 70 -10.89 -13.35 -4.49
CA ASP A 70 -11.22 -12.28 -3.55
C ASP A 70 -10.00 -11.93 -2.68
N SER A 71 -9.98 -10.72 -2.15
CA SER A 71 -9.04 -10.30 -1.12
C SER A 71 -9.77 -10.03 0.19
N ALA A 72 -9.03 -10.11 1.28
CA ALA A 72 -9.46 -9.71 2.61
C ALA A 72 -8.30 -9.06 3.35
N ASP A 73 -8.61 -8.34 4.43
CA ASP A 73 -7.57 -7.83 5.31
C ASP A 73 -6.66 -8.96 5.80
N TYR A 74 -5.38 -8.64 5.98
CA TYR A 74 -4.44 -9.62 6.49
C TYR A 74 -4.84 -10.11 7.89
N ALA A 75 -4.81 -11.41 8.07
CA ALA A 75 -5.05 -12.05 9.36
C ALA A 75 -3.83 -12.91 9.73
N ALA A 76 -3.38 -12.80 10.97
CA ALA A 76 -2.27 -13.61 11.49
C ALA A 76 -2.53 -15.12 11.32
N GLY A 77 -1.50 -15.88 10.95
CA GLY A 77 -1.62 -17.31 10.64
C GLY A 77 -2.15 -17.62 9.24
N LYS A 78 -2.42 -16.61 8.43
CA LYS A 78 -2.76 -16.76 7.00
C LYS A 78 -1.59 -16.34 6.14
N LYS A 79 -1.52 -16.90 4.93
CA LYS A 79 -0.50 -16.58 3.95
C LYS A 79 -0.62 -15.10 3.54
N PRO A 80 0.45 -14.30 3.69
CA PRO A 80 0.46 -12.91 3.30
C PRO A 80 0.72 -12.74 1.80
N TYR A 81 0.07 -11.74 1.21
CA TYR A 81 0.27 -11.31 -0.17
C TYR A 81 0.50 -9.80 -0.20
N LEU A 82 1.52 -9.36 -0.91
CA LEU A 82 1.85 -7.95 -1.13
C LEU A 82 1.11 -7.44 -2.37
N VAL A 83 0.29 -6.42 -2.24
CA VAL A 83 -0.34 -5.74 -3.38
C VAL A 83 0.69 -4.85 -4.06
N LEU A 84 0.94 -5.10 -5.33
CA LEU A 84 1.86 -4.32 -6.15
C LEU A 84 1.40 -4.33 -7.61
N THR A 85 0.60 -3.35 -7.98
CA THR A 85 0.07 -3.17 -9.33
C THR A 85 0.82 -2.06 -10.03
N THR A 86 1.27 -2.29 -11.25
CA THR A 86 1.89 -1.24 -12.05
C THR A 86 0.82 -0.22 -12.45
N PRO A 87 1.00 1.07 -12.15
CA PRO A 87 0.06 2.10 -12.56
C PRO A 87 0.08 2.24 -14.08
N ILE A 88 -1.02 1.83 -14.71
CA ILE A 88 -1.22 1.94 -16.16
C ILE A 88 -2.46 2.77 -16.39
N GLY A 89 -2.28 4.03 -16.75
CA GLY A 89 -3.37 4.92 -17.12
C GLY A 89 -3.60 4.95 -18.63
N TYR A 90 -4.71 4.41 -19.08
CA TYR A 90 -5.12 4.50 -20.50
C TYR A 90 -5.93 5.77 -20.82
N ASN A 91 -6.38 6.49 -19.79
CA ASN A 91 -7.19 7.67 -19.96
C ASN A 91 -6.35 8.94 -19.80
N SER A 92 -6.34 9.80 -20.84
CA SER A 92 -5.60 11.07 -20.84
C SER A 92 -6.02 12.01 -19.71
N ASP A 93 -7.28 11.90 -19.24
CA ASP A 93 -7.82 12.73 -18.18
C ASP A 93 -7.31 12.31 -16.78
N ARG A 94 -6.68 11.15 -16.71
CA ARG A 94 -6.13 10.56 -15.47
C ARG A 94 -4.61 10.40 -15.50
N LYS A 95 -3.89 11.26 -16.21
CA LYS A 95 -2.42 11.20 -16.30
C LYS A 95 -1.71 11.18 -14.96
N TYR A 96 -2.24 11.86 -13.96
CA TYR A 96 -1.66 11.87 -12.62
C TYR A 96 -1.74 10.51 -11.92
N TYR A 97 -2.70 9.64 -12.25
CA TYR A 97 -2.71 8.26 -11.73
C TYR A 97 -1.59 7.38 -12.32
N GLN A 98 -0.82 7.88 -13.27
CA GLN A 98 0.39 7.21 -13.75
C GLN A 98 1.59 7.48 -12.86
N GLU A 99 1.52 8.48 -11.99
CA GLU A 99 2.51 8.70 -10.94
C GLU A 99 2.16 7.80 -9.76
N GLU A 100 3.11 6.98 -9.33
CA GLU A 100 2.91 5.97 -8.27
C GLU A 100 2.29 6.54 -7.00
N LYS A 101 2.68 7.75 -6.61
CA LYS A 101 2.16 8.43 -5.40
C LYS A 101 0.68 8.82 -5.44
N TYR A 102 0.03 8.75 -6.59
CA TYR A 102 -1.39 9.04 -6.76
C TYR A 102 -2.19 7.80 -7.16
N PHE A 103 -1.51 6.67 -7.26
CA PHE A 103 -2.12 5.43 -7.68
C PHE A 103 -2.56 4.59 -6.49
N TYR A 104 -3.79 4.10 -6.54
CA TYR A 104 -4.32 3.08 -5.66
C TYR A 104 -5.18 2.10 -6.44
N ASN A 105 -5.41 0.93 -5.88
CA ASN A 105 -6.28 -0.09 -6.44
C ASN A 105 -7.67 0.09 -5.84
N ALA A 106 -8.63 0.58 -6.63
CA ALA A 106 -9.97 0.89 -6.13
C ALA A 106 -10.75 -0.38 -5.74
N ALA A 107 -11.66 -0.23 -4.79
CA ALA A 107 -12.57 -1.31 -4.37
C ALA A 107 -13.30 -1.92 -5.57
N GLY A 108 -13.29 -3.23 -5.68
CA GLY A 108 -13.89 -3.98 -6.79
C GLY A 108 -13.02 -4.10 -8.04
N GLU A 109 -11.94 -3.35 -8.18
CA GLU A 109 -10.97 -3.51 -9.26
C GLU A 109 -10.03 -4.70 -9.02
N ILE A 110 -9.35 -5.12 -10.08
CA ILE A 110 -8.42 -6.24 -10.03
C ILE A 110 -7.00 -5.71 -9.85
N ALA A 111 -6.37 -6.09 -8.75
CA ALA A 111 -4.99 -5.78 -8.42
C ALA A 111 -4.09 -7.00 -8.61
N ARG A 112 -2.78 -6.76 -8.70
CA ARG A 112 -1.75 -7.77 -8.61
C ARG A 112 -1.32 -7.97 -7.17
N ALA A 113 -1.24 -9.23 -6.74
CA ALA A 113 -0.78 -9.61 -5.41
C ALA A 113 0.33 -10.66 -5.51
N TYR A 114 1.44 -10.40 -4.87
CA TYR A 114 2.63 -11.24 -4.84
C TYR A 114 2.65 -12.05 -3.55
N GLU A 115 2.74 -13.35 -3.65
CA GLU A 115 2.94 -14.21 -2.49
C GLU A 115 4.28 -13.88 -1.84
N LEU A 116 4.27 -13.61 -0.53
CA LEU A 116 5.49 -13.32 0.23
C LEU A 116 6.12 -14.59 0.80
N TYR A 117 7.44 -14.59 0.77
CA TYR A 117 8.30 -15.65 1.31
C TYR A 117 9.29 -15.06 2.31
N VAL A 118 9.82 -15.91 3.18
CA VAL A 118 10.96 -15.54 4.05
C VAL A 118 12.14 -15.09 3.18
N ASP A 119 12.83 -14.05 3.60
CA ASP A 119 13.92 -13.33 2.94
C ASP A 119 13.47 -12.45 1.74
N ASP A 120 12.17 -12.30 1.50
CA ASP A 120 11.71 -11.28 0.56
C ASP A 120 12.03 -9.88 1.08
N ILE A 121 12.38 -8.97 0.16
CA ILE A 121 12.68 -7.58 0.45
C ILE A 121 11.86 -6.71 -0.51
N PHE A 122 11.18 -5.73 0.04
CA PHE A 122 10.47 -4.71 -0.72
C PHE A 122 10.60 -3.35 -0.03
N GLU A 123 10.32 -2.30 -0.76
CA GLU A 123 10.50 -0.93 -0.30
C GLU A 123 9.15 -0.21 -0.31
N VAL A 124 8.87 0.54 0.75
CA VAL A 124 7.66 1.34 0.88
C VAL A 124 8.02 2.77 1.28
N SER A 125 7.21 3.74 0.83
CA SER A 125 7.35 5.14 1.23
C SER A 125 7.07 5.31 2.73
N ASP A 126 7.56 6.38 3.33
CA ASP A 126 7.49 6.64 4.77
C ASP A 126 6.05 6.80 5.29
N ASP A 127 5.14 7.27 4.46
CA ASP A 127 3.70 7.36 4.75
C ASP A 127 3.01 6.00 4.94
N ALA A 128 3.62 4.91 4.45
CA ALA A 128 3.14 3.55 4.70
C ALA A 128 3.32 3.08 6.15
N ILE A 129 4.25 3.68 6.90
CA ILE A 129 4.66 3.19 8.22
C ILE A 129 4.26 4.19 9.30
N THR A 130 3.33 3.82 10.15
CA THR A 130 3.03 4.57 11.37
C THR A 130 4.18 4.37 12.36
N ALA A 131 5.01 5.40 12.56
CA ALA A 131 6.16 5.35 13.45
C ALA A 131 5.76 5.34 14.93
N LEU A 132 6.60 4.72 15.79
CA LEU A 132 6.45 4.80 17.26
C LEU A 132 6.73 6.20 17.81
N ALA A 133 7.55 6.98 17.10
CA ALA A 133 7.91 8.34 17.49
C ALA A 133 7.78 9.27 16.28
N THR A 134 8.83 10.00 15.93
CA THR A 134 8.82 10.98 14.82
C THR A 134 9.03 10.33 13.46
N ALA A 135 9.81 9.25 13.40
CA ALA A 135 10.12 8.51 12.17
C ALA A 135 10.45 7.05 12.49
N PRO A 136 10.20 6.12 11.55
CA PRO A 136 10.56 4.72 11.71
C PRO A 136 12.06 4.52 11.91
N VAL A 137 12.44 3.56 12.77
CA VAL A 137 13.82 3.28 13.14
C VAL A 137 14.31 1.98 12.49
N VAL A 138 15.44 2.04 11.80
CA VAL A 138 16.09 0.86 11.23
C VAL A 138 16.47 -0.13 12.35
N GLY A 139 16.14 -1.39 12.14
CA GLY A 139 16.30 -2.46 13.13
C GLY A 139 15.01 -2.82 13.87
N ASN A 140 14.01 -1.94 13.91
CA ASN A 140 12.70 -2.24 14.45
C ASN A 140 11.90 -3.13 13.49
N TYR A 141 10.81 -3.66 14.00
CA TYR A 141 9.84 -4.45 13.25
C TYR A 141 8.63 -3.62 12.88
N VAL A 142 7.77 -4.18 12.03
CA VAL A 142 6.44 -3.62 11.77
C VAL A 142 5.37 -4.70 11.90
N GLU A 143 4.23 -4.31 12.44
CA GLU A 143 3.00 -5.09 12.48
C GLU A 143 2.07 -4.60 11.37
N ILE A 144 1.17 -5.47 10.88
CA ILE A 144 0.20 -5.08 9.87
C ILE A 144 -1.06 -4.53 10.58
N GLU A 145 -1.37 -3.28 10.30
CA GLU A 145 -2.56 -2.60 10.77
C GLU A 145 -3.31 -2.01 9.57
N ASN A 146 -4.56 -2.42 9.37
CA ASN A 146 -5.39 -1.99 8.23
C ASN A 146 -4.78 -2.22 6.83
N GLY A 147 -3.89 -3.21 6.70
CA GLY A 147 -3.20 -3.54 5.46
C GLY A 147 -1.86 -2.82 5.28
N LEU A 148 -1.55 -1.80 6.05
CA LEU A 148 -0.28 -1.07 6.06
C LEU A 148 0.54 -1.42 7.32
N TYR A 149 1.51 -0.60 7.67
CA TYR A 149 2.54 -0.94 8.63
C TYR A 149 2.50 -0.04 9.86
N LYS A 150 2.65 -0.64 11.02
CA LYS A 150 2.85 0.05 12.28
C LYS A 150 4.15 -0.42 12.91
N GLU A 151 5.03 0.52 13.19
CA GLU A 151 6.31 0.21 13.81
C GLU A 151 6.15 -0.44 15.19
N ALA A 152 6.98 -1.44 15.46
CA ALA A 152 7.05 -2.15 16.74
C ALA A 152 8.51 -2.36 17.13
N ALA A 153 8.85 -2.19 18.42
CA ALA A 153 10.21 -2.36 18.93
C ALA A 153 10.71 -3.82 18.92
N ALA A 154 9.78 -4.78 18.79
CA ALA A 154 10.08 -6.21 18.79
C ALA A 154 9.26 -6.93 17.72
N ALA A 155 9.70 -8.11 17.30
CA ALA A 155 8.98 -8.94 16.35
C ALA A 155 7.59 -9.27 16.89
N PRO A 156 6.56 -9.25 16.01
CA PRO A 156 5.20 -9.61 16.38
C PRO A 156 5.16 -11.08 16.87
N LYS A 157 4.34 -11.33 17.87
CA LYS A 157 4.17 -12.68 18.45
C LYS A 157 3.42 -13.65 17.53
N SER A 158 2.69 -13.12 16.58
CA SER A 158 1.90 -13.89 15.60
C SER A 158 1.81 -13.12 14.30
N GLY A 159 1.66 -13.84 13.19
CA GLY A 159 1.63 -13.25 11.86
C GLY A 159 3.01 -12.96 11.28
N ILE A 160 3.01 -12.25 10.17
CA ILE A 160 4.24 -11.92 9.45
C ILE A 160 5.14 -11.00 10.28
N ALA A 161 6.42 -11.33 10.37
CA ALA A 161 7.45 -10.49 10.96
C ALA A 161 8.24 -9.79 9.85
N LEU A 162 8.05 -8.50 9.72
CA LEU A 162 8.77 -7.64 8.81
C LEU A 162 9.72 -6.75 9.59
N LYS A 163 10.98 -6.68 9.18
CA LYS A 163 12.01 -5.86 9.82
C LYS A 163 12.41 -4.70 8.93
N ILE A 164 12.52 -3.53 9.49
CA ILE A 164 13.07 -2.36 8.81
C ILE A 164 14.58 -2.52 8.71
N ILE A 165 15.11 -2.79 7.52
CA ILE A 165 16.55 -3.06 7.32
C ILE A 165 17.32 -1.85 6.82
N GLU A 166 16.65 -0.91 6.15
CA GLU A 166 17.30 0.26 5.57
C GLU A 166 16.34 1.43 5.45
N LYS A 167 16.88 2.64 5.63
CA LYS A 167 16.23 3.90 5.28
C LYS A 167 16.87 4.45 4.01
N VAL A 168 16.07 4.67 2.97
CA VAL A 168 16.52 5.19 1.69
C VAL A 168 16.03 6.63 1.55
N ASN A 169 16.96 7.54 1.23
CA ASN A 169 16.63 8.94 1.01
C ASN A 169 16.62 9.24 -0.48
N TYR A 170 15.48 9.66 -1.00
CA TYR A 170 15.32 10.16 -2.36
C TYR A 170 15.23 11.68 -2.38
N THR A 171 15.38 12.26 -3.54
CA THR A 171 15.26 13.73 -3.72
C THR A 171 13.88 14.24 -3.29
N ASN A 172 12.84 13.41 -3.44
CA ASN A 172 11.44 13.78 -3.23
C ASN A 172 10.79 13.05 -2.03
N GLY A 173 11.56 12.42 -1.17
CA GLY A 173 10.99 11.71 -0.03
C GLY A 173 11.92 10.66 0.59
N VAL A 174 11.37 9.95 1.55
CA VAL A 174 12.04 8.87 2.28
C VAL A 174 11.27 7.59 2.07
N SER A 175 11.97 6.47 1.94
CA SER A 175 11.39 5.15 1.95
C SER A 175 12.14 4.21 2.91
N TYR A 176 11.54 3.08 3.19
CA TYR A 176 12.09 2.06 4.06
C TYR A 176 12.05 0.70 3.38
N ARG A 177 13.16 -0.03 3.44
CA ARG A 177 13.21 -1.43 3.00
C ARG A 177 12.79 -2.33 4.13
N LEU A 178 11.81 -3.18 3.83
CA LEU A 178 11.26 -4.17 4.73
C LEU A 178 11.74 -5.56 4.29
N HIS A 179 12.23 -6.33 5.24
CA HIS A 179 12.69 -7.71 5.07
C HIS A 179 11.73 -8.66 5.77
N VAL A 180 11.29 -9.70 5.10
CA VAL A 180 10.42 -10.74 5.65
C VAL A 180 11.28 -11.73 6.44
N GLU A 181 11.29 -11.66 7.77
CA GLU A 181 12.02 -12.60 8.62
C GLU A 181 11.23 -13.89 8.92
N SER A 182 9.90 -13.78 9.03
CA SER A 182 9.00 -14.91 9.28
C SER A 182 7.61 -14.63 8.76
N LEU A 183 6.91 -15.66 8.32
CA LEU A 183 5.51 -15.56 7.88
C LEU A 183 4.51 -15.77 9.02
N GLY A 184 4.95 -16.32 10.17
CA GLY A 184 4.11 -16.53 11.35
C GLY A 184 2.89 -17.43 11.12
N MET A 185 3.03 -18.40 10.22
CA MET A 185 2.02 -19.39 9.87
C MET A 185 2.13 -20.64 10.76
#